data_083af4af69214e26eb3a45d9ed4b2ebc
#
_entry.id   083af4af69214e26eb3a45d9ed4b2ebc
#
_cell.length_a   1.000
_cell.length_b   1.000
_cell.length_c   1.000
_cell.angle_alpha   90.00
_cell.angle_beta   90.00
_cell.angle_gamma   90.00
#
_symmetry.space_group_name_H-M   'P 1'
#
loop_
_entity.id
_entity.type
_entity.pdbx_description
1 polymer ?
#
loop_
_entity_poly.entity_id
_entity_poly.type
_entity_poly.pdbx_seq_one_letter_code
_entity_poly.pdbx_strand_id
1 'polypeptide(L)'
;MSTLGLAEIVLIVEDVPVSARFYEDVVGLKPESEASDEWAWFWAGQEGMQQRVALHRGPLLFEEHSPFPEGERFGRVHFAFEVARDELDAALDRVRSADVAVYGPVELEWMNAESYYFYDPDGNLLEFWSPES
;
A
#
# COMPACT_ATOMS: atom_id res chain seq x y z
N MET A 1 -19.14 -4.73 18.93
CA MET A 1 -17.85 -4.20 18.47
C MET A 1 -18.01 -2.73 18.10
N SER A 2 -17.12 -1.87 18.58
CA SER A 2 -17.24 -0.44 18.37
C SER A 2 -16.45 0.06 17.14
N THR A 3 -15.48 -0.69 16.66
CA THR A 3 -14.71 -0.30 15.47
C THR A 3 -15.45 -0.72 14.20
N LEU A 4 -15.37 0.13 13.16
CA LEU A 4 -16.01 -0.13 11.87
C LEU A 4 -15.00 -0.61 10.82
N GLY A 5 -13.75 -0.77 11.20
CA GLY A 5 -12.68 -1.18 10.31
C GLY A 5 -11.55 -0.17 10.30
N LEU A 6 -10.59 -0.36 9.42
CA LEU A 6 -9.50 0.60 9.26
C LEU A 6 -9.98 1.81 8.46
N ALA A 7 -9.74 3.01 8.99
CA ALA A 7 -10.01 4.22 8.24
C ALA A 7 -8.89 4.49 7.25
N GLU A 8 -7.65 4.36 7.69
CA GLU A 8 -6.49 4.61 6.84
C GLU A 8 -5.22 4.03 7.43
N ILE A 9 -4.25 3.77 6.56
CA ILE A 9 -2.86 3.52 6.91
C ILE A 9 -2.07 4.69 6.35
N VAL A 10 -1.22 5.32 7.15
CA VAL A 10 -0.40 6.44 6.70
C VAL A 10 1.04 5.98 6.55
N LEU A 11 1.60 6.15 5.36
CA LEU A 11 2.98 5.83 5.06
C LEU A 11 3.77 7.12 4.99
N ILE A 12 4.93 7.14 5.65
CA ILE A 12 5.88 8.23 5.50
C ILE A 12 6.71 7.95 4.25
N VAL A 13 6.71 8.90 3.33
CA VAL A 13 7.44 8.78 2.07
C VAL A 13 8.35 9.99 1.89
N GLU A 14 9.41 9.81 1.13
CA GLU A 14 10.36 10.86 0.88
C GLU A 14 9.83 11.90 -0.11
N ASP A 15 9.12 11.43 -1.13
CA ASP A 15 8.63 12.28 -2.23
C ASP A 15 7.18 11.88 -2.53
N VAL A 16 6.22 12.68 -2.06
CA VAL A 16 4.80 12.37 -2.21
C VAL A 16 4.39 12.27 -3.68
N PRO A 17 4.74 13.20 -4.58
CA PRO A 17 4.37 13.06 -5.98
C PRO A 17 4.89 11.79 -6.65
N VAL A 18 6.12 11.39 -6.37
CA VAL A 18 6.70 10.15 -6.90
C VAL A 18 5.94 8.93 -6.40
N SER A 19 5.72 8.86 -5.09
CA SER A 19 4.99 7.74 -4.48
C SER A 19 3.52 7.74 -4.90
N ALA A 20 2.91 8.90 -5.06
CA ALA A 20 1.52 9.00 -5.51
C ALA A 20 1.36 8.38 -6.91
N ARG A 21 2.27 8.70 -7.83
CA ARG A 21 2.26 8.07 -9.16
C ARG A 21 2.44 6.56 -9.08
N PHE A 22 3.30 6.10 -8.18
CA PHE A 22 3.50 4.66 -7.99
C PHE A 22 2.20 3.99 -7.51
N TYR A 23 1.53 4.54 -6.52
CA TYR A 23 0.31 3.92 -6.00
C TYR A 23 -0.85 3.99 -6.99
N GLU A 24 -0.93 5.03 -7.80
CA GLU A 24 -1.95 5.14 -8.85
C GLU A 24 -1.62 4.26 -10.06
N ASP A 25 -0.42 4.38 -10.61
CA ASP A 25 -0.09 3.78 -11.90
C ASP A 25 0.42 2.35 -11.80
N VAL A 26 1.12 2.01 -10.74
CA VAL A 26 1.72 0.68 -10.54
C VAL A 26 0.81 -0.21 -9.71
N VAL A 27 0.43 0.25 -8.52
CA VAL A 27 -0.45 -0.53 -7.65
C VAL A 27 -1.89 -0.52 -8.19
N GLY A 28 -2.31 0.60 -8.79
CA GLY A 28 -3.62 0.72 -9.39
C GLY A 28 -4.70 1.22 -8.45
N LEU A 29 -4.32 1.92 -7.38
CA LEU A 29 -5.29 2.50 -6.46
C LEU A 29 -5.92 3.75 -7.05
N LYS A 30 -7.16 4.01 -6.66
CA LYS A 30 -7.86 5.20 -7.12
C LYS A 30 -7.59 6.37 -6.18
N PRO A 31 -7.10 7.51 -6.69
CA PRO A 31 -6.91 8.69 -5.85
C PRO A 31 -8.24 9.19 -5.28
N GLU A 32 -8.24 9.55 -4.00
CA GLU A 32 -9.38 10.22 -3.37
C GLU A 32 -9.45 11.68 -3.80
N SER A 33 -8.26 12.30 -3.97
CA SER A 33 -8.13 13.69 -4.36
C SER A 33 -6.77 13.90 -5.01
N GLU A 34 -6.55 15.10 -5.54
CA GLU A 34 -5.26 15.44 -6.13
C GLU A 34 -4.16 15.48 -5.06
N ALA A 35 -3.01 14.85 -5.36
CA ALA A 35 -1.89 14.84 -4.45
C ALA A 35 -1.24 16.22 -4.35
N SER A 36 -0.80 16.57 -3.14
CA SER A 36 0.06 17.74 -2.93
C SER A 36 1.50 17.28 -2.70
N ASP A 37 2.39 18.22 -2.40
CA ASP A 37 3.77 17.87 -2.04
C ASP A 37 3.87 17.20 -0.68
N GLU A 38 2.83 17.32 0.15
CA GLU A 38 2.87 16.84 1.52
C GLU A 38 1.94 15.66 1.77
N TRP A 39 0.81 15.56 1.06
CA TRP A 39 -0.19 14.51 1.28
C TRP A 39 -0.75 13.97 0.00
N ALA A 40 -1.12 12.65 0.04
CA ALA A 40 -1.94 12.01 -0.98
C ALA A 40 -2.78 10.93 -0.30
N TRP A 41 -4.01 10.73 -0.77
CA TRP A 41 -4.92 9.71 -0.26
C TRP A 41 -5.46 8.87 -1.41
N PHE A 42 -5.53 7.57 -1.18
CA PHE A 42 -6.03 6.60 -2.16
C PHE A 42 -7.03 5.67 -1.50
N TRP A 43 -8.02 5.28 -2.27
CA TRP A 43 -8.91 4.20 -1.87
C TRP A 43 -8.18 2.87 -2.09
N ALA A 44 -8.02 2.09 -1.03
CA ALA A 44 -7.39 0.76 -1.14
C ALA A 44 -8.35 -0.28 -1.69
N GLY A 45 -9.65 -0.02 -1.57
CA GLY A 45 -10.69 -0.87 -2.10
C GLY A 45 -11.70 -0.04 -2.86
N GLN A 46 -12.98 -0.31 -2.64
CA GLN A 46 -14.06 0.38 -3.33
C GLN A 46 -14.10 1.85 -2.96
N GLU A 47 -14.21 2.71 -3.97
CA GLU A 47 -14.30 4.16 -3.80
C GLU A 47 -15.42 4.55 -2.86
N GLY A 48 -15.13 5.49 -1.95
CA GLY A 48 -16.09 5.98 -0.98
C GLY A 48 -16.24 5.13 0.26
N MET A 49 -15.64 3.94 0.27
CA MET A 49 -15.62 3.07 1.44
C MET A 49 -14.38 3.36 2.28
N GLN A 50 -14.35 2.80 3.49
CA GLN A 50 -13.17 2.88 4.34
C GLN A 50 -11.99 2.14 3.70
N GLN A 51 -10.84 2.13 4.35
CA GLN A 51 -9.62 1.47 3.90
C GLN A 51 -8.87 2.32 2.87
N ARG A 52 -8.30 3.39 3.35
CA ARG A 52 -7.47 4.26 2.52
C ARG A 52 -6.00 4.05 2.82
N VAL A 53 -5.16 4.29 1.82
CA VAL A 53 -3.73 4.45 1.98
C VAL A 53 -3.43 5.94 1.83
N ALA A 54 -2.78 6.52 2.82
CA ALA A 54 -2.34 7.90 2.78
C ALA A 54 -0.82 7.94 2.70
N LEU A 55 -0.32 8.90 1.95
CA LEU A 55 1.11 9.17 1.85
C LEU A 55 1.37 10.54 2.47
N HIS A 56 2.42 10.63 3.28
CA HIS A 56 2.77 11.89 3.92
C HIS A 56 4.28 12.04 3.96
N ARG A 57 4.73 13.27 3.63
CA ARG A 57 6.15 13.61 3.79
C ARG A 57 6.35 14.03 5.24
N GLY A 58 6.83 13.10 6.06
CA GLY A 58 6.90 13.23 7.50
C GLY A 58 7.33 14.58 8.06
N PRO A 59 7.30 14.73 9.38
CA PRO A 59 6.93 13.72 10.36
C PRO A 59 5.41 13.50 10.44
N LEU A 60 5.02 12.41 11.05
CA LEU A 60 3.60 12.15 11.32
C LEU A 60 3.06 13.10 12.38
N LEU A 61 1.76 13.34 12.33
CA LEU A 61 1.08 14.13 13.36
C LEU A 61 1.25 13.43 14.71
N PHE A 62 1.50 14.23 15.75
CA PHE A 62 1.71 13.75 17.11
C PHE A 62 2.96 12.88 17.32
N GLU A 63 3.86 12.85 16.37
CA GLU A 63 5.11 12.09 16.49
C GLU A 63 5.94 12.57 17.70
N GLU A 64 5.90 13.86 17.99
CA GLU A 64 6.59 14.44 19.14
C GLU A 64 6.10 13.89 20.48
N HIS A 65 4.94 13.26 20.52
CA HIS A 65 4.37 12.63 21.72
C HIS A 65 4.69 11.15 21.81
N SER A 66 5.49 10.60 20.87
CA SER A 66 5.83 9.19 20.89
C SER A 66 6.66 8.84 22.12
N PRO A 67 6.40 7.67 22.75
CA PRO A 67 7.25 7.18 23.84
C PRO A 67 8.59 6.60 23.35
N PHE A 68 8.79 6.54 22.03
CA PHE A 68 10.01 5.97 21.44
C PHE A 68 10.93 7.09 20.97
N PRO A 69 12.27 6.87 20.99
CA PRO A 69 13.22 7.86 20.48
C PRO A 69 13.01 8.12 18.99
N GLU A 70 13.41 9.30 18.57
CA GLU A 70 13.45 9.63 17.15
C GLU A 70 14.34 8.62 16.41
N GLY A 71 13.91 8.18 15.24
CA GLY A 71 14.58 7.13 14.47
C GLY A 71 14.10 5.72 14.78
N GLU A 72 13.35 5.54 15.86
CA GLU A 72 12.78 4.23 16.21
C GLU A 72 11.26 4.21 16.18
N ARG A 73 10.64 5.31 15.79
CA ARG A 73 9.18 5.47 15.86
C ARG A 73 8.46 4.83 14.70
N PHE A 74 8.99 5.03 13.50
CA PHE A 74 8.36 4.58 12.27
C PHE A 74 9.44 4.09 11.32
N GLY A 75 9.11 3.07 10.55
CA GLY A 75 10.01 2.51 9.56
C GLY A 75 9.21 1.95 8.41
N ARG A 76 9.87 1.09 7.63
CA ARG A 76 9.22 0.40 6.52
C ARG A 76 8.19 -0.58 7.05
N VAL A 77 7.12 -0.74 6.29
CA VAL A 77 6.01 -1.63 6.66
C VAL A 77 5.78 -2.65 5.57
N HIS A 78 5.04 -3.68 5.93
CA HIS A 78 4.55 -4.71 5.01
C HIS A 78 3.03 -4.73 5.10
N PHE A 79 2.37 -4.70 3.96
CA PHE A 79 0.92 -4.85 3.91
C PHE A 79 0.49 -5.44 2.57
N ALA A 80 -0.70 -6.04 2.58
CA ALA A 80 -1.22 -6.76 1.42
C ALA A 80 -2.52 -6.15 0.95
N PHE A 81 -2.70 -6.18 -0.37
CA PHE A 81 -3.97 -5.92 -1.02
C PHE A 81 -4.54 -7.24 -1.49
N GLU A 82 -5.81 -7.46 -1.25
CA GLU A 82 -6.48 -8.60 -1.84
C GLU A 82 -6.79 -8.30 -3.30
N VAL A 83 -6.42 -9.23 -4.18
CA VAL A 83 -6.68 -9.13 -5.62
C VAL A 83 -7.47 -10.36 -6.04
N ALA A 84 -8.58 -10.15 -6.73
CA ALA A 84 -9.36 -11.25 -7.25
C ALA A 84 -8.52 -12.10 -8.21
N ARG A 85 -8.66 -13.42 -8.15
CA ARG A 85 -7.83 -14.34 -8.92
C ARG A 85 -7.89 -14.06 -10.42
N ASP A 86 -9.06 -13.69 -10.94
CA ASP A 86 -9.24 -13.38 -12.36
C ASP A 86 -8.64 -12.04 -12.79
N GLU A 87 -8.24 -11.19 -11.84
CA GLU A 87 -7.60 -9.90 -12.13
C GLU A 87 -6.12 -9.90 -11.79
N LEU A 88 -5.60 -10.99 -11.23
CA LEU A 88 -4.23 -11.05 -10.73
C LEU A 88 -3.18 -10.85 -11.83
N ASP A 89 -3.36 -11.54 -12.96
CA ASP A 89 -2.40 -11.44 -14.06
C ASP A 89 -2.29 -10.01 -14.59
N ALA A 90 -3.41 -9.31 -14.75
CA ALA A 90 -3.40 -7.93 -15.20
C ALA A 90 -2.74 -7.01 -14.17
N ALA A 91 -2.98 -7.24 -12.89
CA ALA A 91 -2.35 -6.47 -11.83
C ALA A 91 -0.83 -6.67 -11.81
N LEU A 92 -0.37 -7.92 -11.96
CA LEU A 92 1.06 -8.22 -12.02
C LEU A 92 1.73 -7.64 -13.27
N ASP A 93 1.05 -7.70 -14.41
CA ASP A 93 1.57 -7.11 -15.64
C ASP A 93 1.76 -5.60 -15.50
N ARG A 94 0.86 -4.93 -14.82
CA ARG A 94 0.96 -3.50 -14.57
C ARG A 94 2.19 -3.18 -13.73
N VAL A 95 2.45 -3.97 -12.69
CA VAL A 95 3.63 -3.79 -11.84
C VAL A 95 4.91 -4.02 -12.65
N ARG A 96 4.98 -5.13 -13.40
CA ARG A 96 6.16 -5.48 -14.20
C ARG A 96 6.42 -4.47 -15.32
N SER A 97 5.37 -3.92 -15.90
CA SER A 97 5.49 -2.92 -16.97
C SER A 97 6.11 -1.61 -16.48
N ALA A 98 6.10 -1.37 -15.20
CA ALA A 98 6.73 -0.21 -14.58
C ALA A 98 8.18 -0.48 -14.16
N ASP A 99 8.76 -1.61 -14.61
CA ASP A 99 10.12 -2.05 -14.25
C ASP A 99 10.30 -2.32 -12.75
N VAL A 100 9.22 -2.73 -12.10
CA VAL A 100 9.25 -3.11 -10.69
C VAL A 100 9.41 -4.64 -10.63
N ALA A 101 10.38 -5.11 -9.86
CA ALA A 101 10.60 -6.53 -9.66
C ALA A 101 9.45 -7.14 -8.86
N VAL A 102 8.95 -8.28 -9.32
CA VAL A 102 7.88 -9.02 -8.65
C VAL A 102 8.45 -10.36 -8.20
N TYR A 103 8.21 -10.71 -6.94
CA TYR A 103 8.68 -11.95 -6.33
C TYR A 103 7.48 -12.86 -6.05
N GLY A 104 7.58 -14.09 -6.44
CA GLY A 104 6.53 -15.09 -6.25
C GLY A 104 6.31 -15.91 -7.51
N PRO A 105 5.28 -16.78 -7.54
CA PRO A 105 4.27 -16.94 -6.51
C PRO A 105 4.80 -17.58 -5.23
N VAL A 106 4.22 -17.21 -4.12
CA VAL A 106 4.37 -17.91 -2.85
C VAL A 106 3.03 -18.57 -2.56
N GLU A 107 3.04 -19.90 -2.48
CA GLU A 107 1.84 -20.65 -2.19
C GLU A 107 1.56 -20.64 -0.69
N LEU A 108 0.38 -20.20 -0.33
CA LEU A 108 -0.07 -20.16 1.07
C LEU A 108 -1.17 -21.20 1.24
N GLU A 109 -0.76 -22.48 1.36
CA GLU A 109 -1.72 -23.59 1.38
C GLU A 109 -2.73 -23.47 2.53
N TRP A 110 -2.27 -23.03 3.69
CA TRP A 110 -3.12 -22.87 4.87
C TRP A 110 -4.16 -21.78 4.71
N MET A 111 -3.98 -20.85 3.78
CA MET A 111 -4.95 -19.80 3.43
C MET A 111 -5.66 -20.08 2.12
N ASN A 112 -5.28 -21.15 1.43
CA ASN A 112 -5.76 -21.44 0.09
C ASN A 112 -5.63 -20.23 -0.84
N ALA A 113 -4.43 -19.64 -0.84
CA ALA A 113 -4.12 -18.41 -1.56
C ALA A 113 -2.71 -18.46 -2.13
N GLU A 114 -2.43 -17.58 -3.06
CA GLU A 114 -1.07 -17.33 -3.50
C GLU A 114 -0.77 -15.84 -3.40
N SER A 115 0.49 -15.50 -3.20
CA SER A 115 0.93 -14.12 -3.03
C SER A 115 2.11 -13.79 -3.92
N TYR A 116 2.15 -12.51 -4.30
CA TYR A 116 3.26 -11.91 -5.02
C TYR A 116 3.67 -10.65 -4.28
N TYR A 117 4.97 -10.37 -4.27
CA TYR A 117 5.57 -9.31 -3.47
C TYR A 117 6.35 -8.34 -4.34
N PHE A 118 6.30 -7.07 -4.00
CA PHE A 118 7.10 -6.04 -4.65
C PHE A 118 7.29 -4.87 -3.68
N TYR A 119 8.24 -4.00 -3.99
CA TYR A 119 8.57 -2.87 -3.11
C TYR A 119 8.11 -1.56 -3.72
N ASP A 120 7.65 -0.65 -2.86
CA ASP A 120 7.37 0.71 -3.26
C ASP A 120 8.66 1.54 -3.30
N PRO A 121 8.61 2.82 -3.75
CA PRO A 121 9.85 3.63 -3.82
C PRO A 121 10.58 3.84 -2.51
N ASP A 122 9.91 3.72 -1.37
CA ASP A 122 10.50 3.91 -0.05
C ASP A 122 10.91 2.61 0.62
N GLY A 123 10.74 1.49 -0.07
CA GLY A 123 11.15 0.18 0.44
C GLY A 123 10.10 -0.50 1.32
N ASN A 124 8.86 -0.04 1.28
CA ASN A 124 7.77 -0.77 1.91
C ASN A 124 7.46 -2.01 1.10
N LEU A 125 7.23 -3.12 1.78
CA LEU A 125 6.94 -4.40 1.12
C LEU A 125 5.45 -4.51 0.89
N LEU A 126 5.05 -4.50 -0.37
CA LEU A 126 3.67 -4.66 -0.79
C LEU A 126 3.44 -6.09 -1.24
N GLU A 127 2.22 -6.55 -1.06
CA GLU A 127 1.84 -7.90 -1.45
C GLU A 127 0.50 -7.85 -2.17
N PHE A 128 0.40 -8.59 -3.27
CA PHE A 128 -0.89 -8.96 -3.83
C PHE A 128 -1.23 -10.35 -3.34
N TRP A 129 -2.23 -10.43 -2.48
CA TRP A 129 -2.73 -11.66 -1.91
C TRP A 129 -3.98 -12.07 -2.65
N SER A 130 -3.99 -13.28 -3.20
CA SER A 130 -5.10 -13.72 -4.03
C SER A 130 -5.61 -15.08 -3.55
N PRO A 131 -6.74 -15.10 -2.85
CA PRO A 131 -7.32 -16.35 -2.43
C PRO A 131 -7.91 -17.10 -3.62
N GLU A 132 -7.97 -18.42 -3.52
CA GLU A 132 -8.65 -19.24 -4.51
C GLU A 132 -10.16 -19.00 -4.41
N SER A 133 -10.76 -18.74 -5.54
CA SER A 133 -12.19 -18.41 -5.59
C SER A 133 -13.09 -19.63 -5.55
#